data_ff8396a3f1ce121489038c47116e8a26
#
_entry.id   ff8396a3f1ce121489038c47116e8a26
#
_cell.length_a   1.000
_cell.length_b   1.000
_cell.length_c   1.000
_cell.angle_alpha   90.00
_cell.angle_beta   90.00
_cell.angle_gamma   90.00
#
_symmetry.space_group_name_H-M   'P 1'
#
loop_
_entity.id
_entity.type
_entity.pdbx_description
1 polymer ?
#
loop_
_entity_poly.entity_id
_entity_poly.type
_entity_poly.pdbx_seq_one_letter_code
_entity_poly.pdbx_strand_id
1 'polypeptide(L)'
;MEEIHNFITPEECQELIKMIDANHTRSSVVVGGTDRSDVTDYRTSSTSNLDMNNPIMSKIKNKIADTLGLEPHKGEALQGQLYQPGQYFKPHNDFFSGAAYDMHCKASGNRTHTLMIYLNEDFVGGGTHFPTLQKTVEPETGKALWWYNLKEDKLTK
;
A
#
# COMPACT_ATOMS: atom_id res chain seq x y z
N MET A 1 -6.42 11.12 7.24
CA MET A 1 -6.88 9.77 6.88
C MET A 1 -8.30 9.89 6.36
N GLU A 2 -8.59 9.29 5.23
CA GLU A 2 -9.89 9.35 4.57
C GLU A 2 -10.24 7.99 3.96
N GLU A 3 -11.50 7.59 4.05
CA GLU A 3 -12.07 6.38 3.47
C GLU A 3 -12.94 6.79 2.26
N ILE A 4 -12.75 6.13 1.12
CA ILE A 4 -13.51 6.37 -0.11
C ILE A 4 -14.17 5.06 -0.53
N HIS A 5 -15.47 4.96 -0.33
CA HIS A 5 -16.27 3.81 -0.72
C HIS A 5 -16.42 3.74 -2.25
N ASN A 6 -16.50 2.52 -2.77
CA ASN A 6 -16.63 2.27 -4.22
C ASN A 6 -15.56 2.99 -5.06
N PHE A 7 -14.34 3.04 -4.56
CA PHE A 7 -13.22 3.67 -5.27
C PHE A 7 -12.91 2.94 -6.56
N ILE A 8 -12.95 1.62 -6.58
CA ILE A 8 -12.93 0.81 -7.79
C ILE A 8 -14.10 -0.18 -7.77
N THR A 9 -14.47 -0.69 -8.95
CA THR A 9 -15.60 -1.61 -9.06
C THR A 9 -15.25 -3.03 -8.60
N PRO A 10 -16.25 -3.87 -8.24
CA PRO A 10 -15.99 -5.26 -7.91
C PRO A 10 -15.30 -6.03 -9.04
N GLU A 11 -15.61 -5.73 -10.31
CA GLU A 11 -14.97 -6.34 -11.47
C GLU A 11 -13.50 -5.97 -11.57
N GLU A 12 -13.16 -4.70 -11.31
CA GLU A 12 -11.77 -4.23 -11.23
C GLU A 12 -11.03 -4.90 -10.08
N CYS A 13 -11.67 -5.10 -8.93
CA CYS A 13 -11.11 -5.86 -7.82
C CYS A 13 -10.78 -7.29 -8.23
N GLN A 14 -11.70 -7.98 -8.89
CA GLN A 14 -11.51 -9.35 -9.34
C GLN A 14 -10.36 -9.48 -10.36
N GLU A 15 -10.21 -8.51 -11.24
CA GLU A 15 -9.08 -8.49 -12.18
C GLU A 15 -7.75 -8.34 -11.45
N LEU A 16 -7.66 -7.43 -10.47
CA LEU A 16 -6.46 -7.27 -9.64
C LEU A 16 -6.16 -8.52 -8.80
N ILE A 17 -7.16 -9.17 -8.22
CA ILE A 17 -7.01 -10.43 -7.46
C ILE A 17 -6.38 -11.50 -8.35
N LYS A 18 -6.89 -11.69 -9.59
CA LYS A 18 -6.31 -12.67 -10.54
C LYS A 18 -4.84 -12.38 -10.84
N MET A 19 -4.47 -11.11 -10.99
CA MET A 19 -3.08 -10.72 -11.23
C MET A 19 -2.19 -11.02 -10.02
N ILE A 20 -2.68 -10.80 -8.79
CA ILE A 20 -1.98 -11.07 -7.55
C ILE A 20 -1.79 -12.58 -7.36
N ASP A 21 -2.85 -13.36 -7.56
CA ASP A 21 -2.83 -14.82 -7.40
C ASP A 21 -1.88 -15.50 -8.40
N ALA A 22 -1.79 -14.94 -9.62
CA ALA A 22 -0.93 -15.50 -10.65
C ALA A 22 0.57 -15.32 -10.37
N ASN A 23 0.97 -14.28 -9.62
CA ASN A 23 2.39 -13.97 -9.40
C ASN A 23 2.61 -13.21 -8.09
N HIS A 24 2.80 -13.93 -7.00
CA HIS A 24 3.17 -13.34 -5.72
C HIS A 24 4.34 -14.06 -5.06
N THR A 25 5.12 -13.35 -4.30
CA THR A 25 6.24 -13.86 -3.50
C THR A 25 6.13 -13.38 -2.06
N ARG A 26 6.81 -14.03 -1.12
CA ARG A 26 6.84 -13.58 0.27
C ARG A 26 7.30 -12.12 0.35
N SER A 27 6.57 -11.30 1.10
CA SER A 27 6.91 -9.88 1.27
C SER A 27 8.21 -9.70 2.03
N SER A 28 9.01 -8.72 1.63
CA SER A 28 10.21 -8.30 2.34
C SER A 28 9.97 -7.01 3.14
N VAL A 29 10.83 -6.73 4.11
CA VAL A 29 10.86 -5.48 4.88
C VAL A 29 12.27 -4.89 4.87
N VAL A 30 12.35 -3.56 4.95
CA VAL A 30 13.63 -2.85 5.14
C VAL A 30 13.90 -2.80 6.64
N VAL A 31 14.98 -3.41 7.10
CA VAL A 31 15.38 -3.45 8.50
C VAL A 31 16.69 -2.67 8.70
N GLY A 32 16.68 -1.66 9.57
CA GLY A 32 17.88 -0.95 9.99
C GLY A 32 18.64 -0.20 8.89
N GLY A 33 18.00 0.11 7.78
CA GLY A 33 18.63 0.82 6.66
C GLY A 33 19.56 -0.03 5.79
N THR A 34 19.63 -1.33 6.06
CA THR A 34 20.34 -2.32 5.25
C THR A 34 19.36 -3.23 4.54
N ASP A 35 19.87 -4.10 3.68
CA ASP A 35 19.10 -4.94 2.76
C ASP A 35 17.78 -5.51 3.28
N ARG A 36 16.85 -5.72 2.35
CA ARG A 36 15.56 -6.36 2.59
C ARG A 36 15.74 -7.72 3.28
N SER A 37 15.01 -7.92 4.37
CA SER A 37 14.92 -9.22 5.03
C SER A 37 13.60 -9.90 4.68
N ASP A 38 13.66 -11.09 4.11
CA ASP A 38 12.48 -11.90 3.73
C ASP A 38 11.99 -12.75 4.91
N VAL A 39 12.75 -12.81 5.99
CA VAL A 39 12.46 -13.68 7.14
C VAL A 39 12.21 -12.81 8.36
N THR A 40 11.01 -12.35 8.52
CA THR A 40 10.64 -11.63 9.74
C THR A 40 9.25 -12.05 10.20
N ASP A 41 9.08 -12.14 11.53
CA ASP A 41 7.77 -12.16 12.17
C ASP A 41 7.12 -10.77 12.18
N TYR A 42 7.68 -9.81 11.44
CA TYR A 42 7.17 -8.45 11.36
C TYR A 42 6.15 -8.30 10.24
N ARG A 43 6.39 -8.98 9.11
CA ARG A 43 5.50 -9.04 7.96
C ARG A 43 5.46 -10.46 7.41
N THR A 44 4.26 -11.05 7.38
CA THR A 44 4.08 -12.46 6.98
C THR A 44 3.31 -12.63 5.66
N SER A 45 2.86 -11.52 5.05
CA SER A 45 2.14 -11.49 3.77
C SER A 45 3.00 -11.87 2.56
N SER A 46 2.35 -11.97 1.40
CA SER A 46 3.00 -12.01 0.08
C SER A 46 2.77 -10.73 -0.70
N THR A 47 3.69 -10.38 -1.58
CA THR A 47 3.63 -9.21 -2.47
C THR A 47 3.64 -9.67 -3.92
N SER A 48 2.81 -9.05 -4.74
CA SER A 48 2.82 -9.18 -6.20
C SER A 48 3.18 -7.82 -6.82
N ASN A 49 4.15 -7.83 -7.73
CA ASN A 49 4.38 -6.69 -8.61
C ASN A 49 3.40 -6.79 -9.78
N LEU A 50 2.45 -5.88 -9.82
CA LEU A 50 1.39 -5.88 -10.82
C LEU A 50 1.95 -5.48 -12.19
N ASP A 51 1.45 -6.12 -13.26
CA ASP A 51 1.85 -5.78 -14.63
C ASP A 51 1.31 -4.40 -15.03
N MET A 52 2.18 -3.41 -15.02
CA MET A 52 1.84 -2.02 -15.35
C MET A 52 1.43 -1.81 -16.81
N ASN A 53 1.61 -2.81 -17.71
CA ASN A 53 1.14 -2.74 -19.08
C ASN A 53 -0.36 -3.11 -19.21
N ASN A 54 -0.96 -3.70 -18.21
CA ASN A 54 -2.39 -3.96 -18.21
C ASN A 54 -3.16 -2.62 -18.18
N PRO A 55 -4.13 -2.41 -19.10
CA PRO A 55 -4.87 -1.13 -19.19
C PRO A 55 -5.55 -0.68 -17.89
N ILE A 56 -6.01 -1.61 -17.05
CA ILE A 56 -6.62 -1.29 -15.76
C ILE A 56 -5.65 -0.56 -14.83
N MET A 57 -4.35 -0.86 -14.92
CA MET A 57 -3.33 -0.26 -14.06
C MET A 57 -3.19 1.24 -14.30
N SER A 58 -3.17 1.66 -15.56
CA SER A 58 -3.14 3.08 -15.92
C SER A 58 -4.39 3.82 -15.44
N LYS A 59 -5.57 3.20 -15.57
CA LYS A 59 -6.84 3.76 -15.08
C LYS A 59 -6.80 3.97 -13.57
N ILE A 60 -6.40 2.95 -12.82
CA ILE A 60 -6.34 3.00 -11.34
C ILE A 60 -5.27 4.01 -10.90
N LYS A 61 -4.09 4.00 -11.51
CA LYS A 61 -2.99 4.94 -11.19
C LYS A 61 -3.40 6.39 -11.39
N ASN A 62 -4.07 6.70 -12.50
CA ASN A 62 -4.57 8.05 -12.74
C ASN A 62 -5.64 8.43 -11.71
N LYS A 63 -6.58 7.54 -11.40
CA LYS A 63 -7.60 7.80 -10.37
C LYS A 63 -6.99 8.07 -9.00
N ILE A 64 -5.94 7.34 -8.62
CA ILE A 64 -5.19 7.58 -7.37
C ILE A 64 -4.55 8.97 -7.41
N ALA A 65 -3.87 9.31 -8.50
CA ALA A 65 -3.19 10.60 -8.66
C ALA A 65 -4.16 11.77 -8.58
N ASP A 66 -5.28 11.68 -9.28
CA ASP A 66 -6.35 12.70 -9.26
C ASP A 66 -6.94 12.85 -7.85
N THR A 67 -7.18 11.74 -7.15
CA THR A 67 -7.70 11.74 -5.78
C THR A 67 -6.76 12.41 -4.79
N LEU A 68 -5.47 12.19 -4.93
CA LEU A 68 -4.44 12.76 -4.04
C LEU A 68 -3.96 14.15 -4.50
N GLY A 69 -4.40 14.65 -5.65
CA GLY A 69 -3.91 15.90 -6.24
C GLY A 69 -2.43 15.81 -6.65
N LEU A 70 -1.96 14.63 -7.04
CA LEU A 70 -0.58 14.35 -7.40
C LEU A 70 -0.43 14.02 -8.88
N GLU A 71 0.77 14.20 -9.40
CA GLU A 71 1.09 13.76 -10.77
C GLU A 71 1.32 12.25 -10.80
N PRO A 72 0.73 11.49 -11.76
CA PRO A 72 0.81 10.04 -11.79
C PRO A 72 2.24 9.47 -11.79
N HIS A 73 3.20 10.20 -12.36
CA HIS A 73 4.60 9.73 -12.43
C HIS A 73 5.34 9.83 -11.09
N LYS A 74 4.81 10.55 -10.10
CA LYS A 74 5.39 10.65 -8.75
C LYS A 74 5.01 9.48 -7.84
N GLY A 75 4.02 8.69 -8.23
CA GLY A 75 3.62 7.50 -7.48
C GLY A 75 4.54 6.32 -7.74
N GLU A 76 4.80 5.52 -6.71
CA GLU A 76 5.46 4.22 -6.85
C GLU A 76 4.63 3.27 -7.75
N ALA A 77 5.26 2.20 -8.22
CA ALA A 77 4.54 1.12 -8.89
C ALA A 77 3.52 0.48 -7.94
N LEU A 78 2.33 0.19 -8.47
CA LEU A 78 1.29 -0.44 -7.66
C LEU A 78 1.69 -1.87 -7.33
N GLN A 79 1.49 -2.25 -6.07
CA GLN A 79 1.78 -3.59 -5.57
C GLN A 79 0.51 -4.23 -5.01
N GLY A 80 0.29 -5.49 -5.36
CA GLY A 80 -0.70 -6.32 -4.71
C GLY A 80 -0.16 -6.91 -3.41
N GLN A 81 -1.03 -7.02 -2.39
CA GLN A 81 -0.71 -7.64 -1.12
C GLN A 81 -1.68 -8.79 -0.85
N LEU A 82 -1.15 -9.96 -0.61
CA LEU A 82 -1.93 -11.16 -0.27
C LEU A 82 -1.64 -11.58 1.17
N TYR A 83 -2.70 -11.69 1.96
CA TYR A 83 -2.67 -12.20 3.34
C TYR A 83 -3.47 -13.49 3.42
N GLN A 84 -2.83 -14.57 3.79
CA GLN A 84 -3.51 -15.82 4.15
C GLN A 84 -4.04 -15.75 5.59
N PRO A 85 -4.99 -16.59 6.00
CA PRO A 85 -5.46 -16.65 7.37
C PRO A 85 -4.30 -16.73 8.38
N GLY A 86 -4.34 -15.87 9.41
CA GLY A 86 -3.29 -15.75 10.41
C GLY A 86 -2.08 -14.91 10.02
N GLN A 87 -2.00 -14.42 8.79
CA GLN A 87 -0.94 -13.51 8.37
C GLN A 87 -1.23 -12.06 8.76
N TYR A 88 -0.17 -11.30 8.95
CA TYR A 88 -0.24 -9.91 9.41
C TYR A 88 0.97 -9.09 8.95
N PHE A 89 0.82 -7.78 9.10
CA PHE A 89 1.90 -6.81 9.09
C PHE A 89 1.80 -5.97 10.36
N LYS A 90 2.85 -6.00 11.18
CA LYS A 90 2.86 -5.26 12.45
C LYS A 90 2.79 -3.74 12.23
N PRO A 91 2.38 -2.94 13.23
CA PRO A 91 2.37 -1.48 13.13
C PRO A 91 3.74 -0.93 12.70
N HIS A 92 3.73 -0.07 11.71
CA HIS A 92 4.92 0.52 11.10
C HIS A 92 4.62 1.91 10.53
N ASN A 93 5.66 2.60 10.13
CA ASN A 93 5.56 3.82 9.33
C ASN A 93 5.90 3.50 7.88
N ASP A 94 5.18 4.08 6.93
CA ASP A 94 5.45 3.90 5.50
C ASP A 94 6.57 4.81 5.00
N PHE A 95 6.86 5.91 5.71
CA PHE A 95 7.97 6.80 5.38
C PHE A 95 9.32 6.25 5.86
N PHE A 96 10.38 6.63 5.16
CA PHE A 96 11.73 6.28 5.54
C PHE A 96 12.34 7.31 6.49
N SER A 97 13.16 6.85 7.43
CA SER A 97 13.90 7.70 8.38
C SER A 97 15.31 7.17 8.61
N GLY A 98 16.20 8.00 9.16
CA GLY A 98 17.59 7.62 9.44
C GLY A 98 18.33 7.14 8.18
N ALA A 99 19.13 6.09 8.30
CA ALA A 99 19.92 5.53 7.19
C ALA A 99 19.06 5.08 6.01
N ALA A 100 17.83 4.60 6.24
CA ALA A 100 16.92 4.22 5.17
C ALA A 100 16.48 5.43 4.32
N TYR A 101 16.32 6.61 4.95
CA TYR A 101 16.06 7.85 4.20
C TYR A 101 17.21 8.18 3.26
N ASP A 102 18.44 8.13 3.76
CA ASP A 102 19.63 8.42 2.94
C ASP A 102 19.79 7.47 1.76
N MET A 103 19.40 6.22 1.93
CA MET A 103 19.52 5.18 0.91
C MET A 103 18.41 5.28 -0.16
N HIS A 104 17.17 5.55 0.24
CA HIS A 104 15.99 5.40 -0.65
C HIS A 104 15.36 6.72 -1.09
N CYS A 105 15.60 7.82 -0.37
CA CYS A 105 14.84 9.06 -0.60
C CYS A 105 15.62 10.19 -1.26
N LYS A 106 16.95 10.09 -1.36
CA LYS A 106 17.79 11.19 -1.91
C LYS A 106 17.44 11.58 -3.35
N ALA A 107 17.04 10.61 -4.16
CA ALA A 107 16.73 10.85 -5.57
C ALA A 107 15.24 11.16 -5.81
N SER A 108 14.33 10.52 -5.08
CA SER A 108 12.90 10.52 -5.37
C SER A 108 12.03 11.18 -4.29
N GLY A 109 12.64 11.63 -3.19
CA GLY A 109 11.91 12.09 -2.03
C GLY A 109 11.37 10.94 -1.17
N ASN A 110 10.65 11.29 -0.11
CA ASN A 110 10.07 10.33 0.84
C ASN A 110 8.60 10.01 0.46
N ARG A 111 8.07 8.94 1.02
CA ARG A 111 6.65 8.58 0.91
C ARG A 111 5.81 9.54 1.73
N THR A 112 5.18 10.49 1.07
CA THR A 112 4.33 11.51 1.70
C THR A 112 2.91 11.03 1.94
N HIS A 113 2.41 10.18 1.06
CA HIS A 113 1.06 9.63 1.09
C HIS A 113 1.11 8.12 0.95
N THR A 114 0.18 7.42 1.59
CA THR A 114 -0.15 6.03 1.29
C THR A 114 -1.62 5.96 0.90
N LEU A 115 -1.91 5.26 -0.18
CA LEU A 115 -3.25 4.85 -0.56
C LEU A 115 -3.27 3.34 -0.76
N MET A 116 -4.19 2.68 -0.09
CA MET A 116 -4.45 1.26 -0.25
C MET A 116 -5.90 1.04 -0.68
N ILE A 117 -6.16 -0.07 -1.36
CA ILE A 117 -7.49 -0.46 -1.82
C ILE A 117 -7.75 -1.88 -1.34
N TYR A 118 -8.88 -2.09 -0.64
CA TYR A 118 -9.35 -3.41 -0.28
C TYR A 118 -10.02 -4.05 -1.50
N LEU A 119 -9.60 -5.25 -1.85
CA LEU A 119 -10.07 -5.94 -3.05
C LEU A 119 -11.16 -6.96 -2.77
N ASN A 120 -11.29 -7.42 -1.52
CA ASN A 120 -12.30 -8.35 -1.05
C ASN A 120 -12.59 -8.15 0.43
N GLU A 121 -13.69 -8.74 0.91
CA GLU A 121 -14.19 -8.61 2.30
C GLU A 121 -14.77 -9.92 2.86
N ASP A 122 -14.79 -11.01 2.09
CA ASP A 122 -15.39 -12.30 2.45
C ASP A 122 -14.50 -13.09 3.45
N PHE A 123 -14.10 -12.43 4.55
CA PHE A 123 -13.26 -13.02 5.60
C PHE A 123 -13.46 -12.28 6.94
N VAL A 124 -12.89 -12.82 8.01
CA VAL A 124 -12.94 -12.22 9.35
C VAL A 124 -11.58 -11.58 9.65
N GLY A 125 -11.59 -10.32 10.11
CA GLY A 125 -10.37 -9.56 10.40
C GLY A 125 -9.85 -8.82 9.18
N GLY A 126 -8.52 -8.70 9.05
CA GLY A 126 -7.87 -8.01 7.92
C GLY A 126 -7.98 -6.49 7.95
N GLY A 127 -8.51 -5.91 9.03
CA GLY A 127 -8.63 -4.47 9.20
C GLY A 127 -7.26 -3.77 9.33
N THR A 128 -7.20 -2.52 8.90
CA THR A 128 -6.04 -1.65 9.06
C THR A 128 -6.17 -0.84 10.33
N HIS A 129 -5.34 -1.14 11.32
CA HIS A 129 -5.37 -0.48 12.62
C HIS A 129 -4.38 0.68 12.68
N PHE A 130 -4.87 1.85 13.10
CA PHE A 130 -4.09 3.06 13.36
C PHE A 130 -3.96 3.28 14.88
N PRO A 131 -2.87 2.84 15.53
CA PRO A 131 -2.74 2.89 16.99
C PRO A 131 -2.87 4.29 17.56
N THR A 132 -2.27 5.29 16.93
CA THR A 132 -2.31 6.70 17.38
C THR A 132 -3.73 7.28 17.35
N LEU A 133 -4.55 6.84 16.41
CA LEU A 133 -5.94 7.27 16.27
C LEU A 133 -6.91 6.37 17.01
N GLN A 134 -6.44 5.25 17.56
CA GLN A 134 -7.26 4.19 18.16
C GLN A 134 -8.43 3.77 17.25
N LYS A 135 -8.17 3.73 15.94
CA LYS A 135 -9.16 3.42 14.91
C LYS A 135 -8.71 2.23 14.07
N THR A 136 -9.65 1.32 13.82
CA THR A 136 -9.50 0.25 12.83
C THR A 136 -10.44 0.53 11.67
N VAL A 137 -9.93 0.41 10.45
CA VAL A 137 -10.73 0.48 9.23
C VAL A 137 -10.92 -0.94 8.73
N GLU A 138 -12.18 -1.35 8.63
CA GLU A 138 -12.53 -2.69 8.18
C GLU A 138 -12.48 -2.77 6.65
N PRO A 139 -12.11 -3.93 6.09
CA PRO A 139 -12.15 -4.18 4.65
C PRO A 139 -13.57 -4.02 4.09
N GLU A 140 -13.63 -3.48 2.86
CA GLU A 140 -14.83 -3.41 2.04
C GLU A 140 -14.39 -3.45 0.58
N THR A 141 -14.99 -4.30 -0.22
CA THR A 141 -14.62 -4.50 -1.63
C THR A 141 -14.66 -3.19 -2.41
N GLY A 142 -13.53 -2.82 -2.99
CA GLY A 142 -13.39 -1.59 -3.77
C GLY A 142 -13.22 -0.31 -2.96
N LYS A 143 -13.15 -0.39 -1.63
CA LYS A 143 -12.88 0.78 -0.78
C LYS A 143 -11.40 1.16 -0.81
N ALA A 144 -11.12 2.45 -1.01
CA ALA A 144 -9.79 3.01 -0.80
C ALA A 144 -9.68 3.65 0.59
N LEU A 145 -8.48 3.56 1.13
CA LEU A 145 -8.08 4.21 2.37
C LEU A 145 -6.77 4.95 2.11
N TRP A 146 -6.71 6.25 2.41
CA TRP A 146 -5.48 6.99 2.25
C TRP A 146 -5.17 7.90 3.44
N TRP A 147 -3.88 8.19 3.64
CA TRP A 147 -3.38 9.05 4.72
C TRP A 147 -2.07 9.72 4.37
N TYR A 148 -1.78 10.80 5.09
CA TYR A 148 -0.46 11.43 5.09
C TYR A 148 0.50 10.66 6.00
N ASN A 149 1.70 10.38 5.49
CA ASN A 149 2.77 9.73 6.25
C ASN A 149 3.61 10.73 7.04
N LEU A 150 3.63 11.98 6.61
CA LEU A 150 4.44 13.05 7.20
C LEU A 150 3.52 14.17 7.69
N LYS A 151 4.01 14.94 8.66
CA LYS A 151 3.33 16.17 9.09
C LYS A 151 3.38 17.19 7.95
N GLU A 152 2.42 18.10 7.94
CA GLU A 152 2.22 19.12 6.90
C GLU A 152 3.49 19.95 6.63
N ASP A 153 4.25 20.28 7.68
CA ASP A 153 5.53 21.01 7.60
C ASP A 153 6.66 20.25 6.88
N LYS A 154 6.48 18.95 6.65
CA LYS A 154 7.45 18.06 5.96
C LYS A 154 7.00 17.60 4.57
N LEU A 155 5.79 17.95 4.14
CA LEU A 155 5.28 17.59 2.82
C LEU A 155 5.87 18.45 1.70
N THR A 156 6.43 19.61 2.01
CA THR A 156 6.88 20.66 1.06
C THR A 156 8.39 20.73 0.86
N LYS A 157 9.14 19.73 1.29
CA LYS A 157 10.61 19.72 1.11
C LYS A 157 11.05 18.64 0.13
#